data_275852b3ccbd14595114737b09876268
#
_entry.id   275852b3ccbd14595114737b09876268
#
_cell.length_a   1.000
_cell.length_b   1.000
_cell.length_c   1.000
_cell.angle_alpha   90.00
_cell.angle_beta   90.00
_cell.angle_gamma   90.00
#
_symmetry.space_group_name_H-M   'P 1'
#
loop_
_entity.id
_entity.type
_entity.pdbx_description
1 polymer ?
#
loop_
_entity_poly.entity_id
_entity_poly.type
_entity_poly.pdbx_seq_one_letter_code
_entity_poly.pdbx_strand_id
1 'polypeptide(L)'
;MEKRDKDAKAKAAPPRASRRWLWVGAAAVVAAVAVGVFVYRAAVAEPGVSLPDQGNRHVQTLNEPIPPYNSEPPTSGPHLPYIAPWGIHTEPLPRQLQVHNLEDGGVMVQYYCPEGCPDLMAKLKAIVSGYEHQVILAPYPGMKTRIALTAWTKLDAFNDFDEKRIRRFITAYRGIDHHPR
;
A
#
# COMPACT_ATOMS: atom_id res chain seq x y z
N MET A 1 -48.66 72.28 -30.56
CA MET A 1 -48.93 71.26 -29.50
C MET A 1 -48.30 69.94 -29.96
N GLU A 2 -47.11 69.72 -29.51
CA GLU A 2 -46.30 68.58 -29.93
C GLU A 2 -46.35 67.46 -28.85
N LYS A 3 -46.93 66.30 -29.24
CA LYS A 3 -47.00 65.12 -28.39
C LYS A 3 -45.66 64.41 -28.44
N ARG A 4 -44.89 64.43 -27.36
CA ARG A 4 -43.72 63.60 -27.15
C ARG A 4 -44.17 62.16 -26.84
N ASP A 5 -43.97 61.25 -27.80
CA ASP A 5 -44.00 59.80 -27.58
C ASP A 5 -42.78 59.38 -26.73
N LYS A 6 -43.04 58.90 -25.53
CA LYS A 6 -42.01 58.28 -24.70
C LYS A 6 -42.02 56.78 -24.99
N ASP A 7 -41.16 56.35 -25.85
CA ASP A 7 -40.85 54.94 -26.07
C ASP A 7 -40.17 54.37 -24.80
N ALA A 8 -40.97 53.75 -23.95
CA ALA A 8 -40.46 52.95 -22.83
C ALA A 8 -39.94 51.61 -23.34
N LYS A 9 -38.62 51.53 -23.54
CA LYS A 9 -37.92 50.28 -23.85
C LYS A 9 -38.09 49.31 -22.69
N ALA A 10 -39.01 48.37 -22.81
CA ALA A 10 -39.20 47.28 -21.84
C ALA A 10 -37.95 46.44 -21.79
N LYS A 11 -37.24 46.42 -20.64
CA LYS A 11 -36.12 45.52 -20.38
C LYS A 11 -36.65 44.08 -20.39
N ALA A 12 -36.25 43.31 -21.40
CA ALA A 12 -36.56 41.88 -21.50
C ALA A 12 -35.99 41.16 -20.26
N ALA A 13 -36.82 40.45 -19.55
CA ALA A 13 -36.40 39.61 -18.43
C ALA A 13 -35.45 38.49 -18.94
N PRO A 14 -34.37 38.15 -18.21
CA PRO A 14 -33.47 37.10 -18.64
C PRO A 14 -34.21 35.75 -18.76
N PRO A 15 -33.86 34.92 -19.74
CA PRO A 15 -34.51 33.63 -19.96
C PRO A 15 -34.38 32.78 -18.68
N ARG A 16 -35.50 32.32 -18.15
CA ARG A 16 -35.51 31.36 -17.02
C ARG A 16 -34.83 30.10 -17.47
N ALA A 17 -33.64 29.80 -16.87
CA ALA A 17 -32.95 28.53 -17.08
C ALA A 17 -33.94 27.39 -16.82
N SER A 18 -34.11 26.49 -17.80
CA SER A 18 -35.10 25.43 -17.68
C SER A 18 -34.72 24.55 -16.47
N ARG A 19 -35.72 24.16 -15.69
CA ARG A 19 -35.53 23.31 -14.49
C ARG A 19 -34.69 22.07 -14.75
N ARG A 20 -34.68 21.57 -16.00
CA ARG A 20 -33.86 20.46 -16.46
C ARG A 20 -32.34 20.75 -16.38
N TRP A 21 -31.89 21.95 -16.75
CA TRP A 21 -30.47 22.35 -16.68
C TRP A 21 -29.96 22.49 -15.26
N LEU A 22 -30.83 22.87 -14.32
CA LEU A 22 -30.48 22.89 -12.89
C LEU A 22 -30.24 21.47 -12.36
N TRP A 23 -31.06 20.49 -12.76
CA TRP A 23 -30.87 19.10 -12.38
C TRP A 23 -29.62 18.49 -13.04
N VAL A 24 -29.32 18.81 -14.29
CA VAL A 24 -28.08 18.37 -14.96
C VAL A 24 -26.85 18.97 -14.27
N GLY A 25 -26.90 20.27 -13.92
CA GLY A 25 -25.81 20.88 -13.16
C GLY A 25 -25.62 20.26 -11.77
N ALA A 26 -26.70 20.01 -11.05
CA ALA A 26 -26.64 19.34 -9.74
C ALA A 26 -26.07 17.91 -9.84
N ALA A 27 -26.49 17.13 -10.84
CA ALA A 27 -25.97 15.79 -11.09
C ALA A 27 -24.47 15.80 -11.43
N ALA A 28 -24.01 16.77 -12.23
CA ALA A 28 -22.59 16.93 -12.56
C ALA A 28 -21.73 17.25 -11.33
N VAL A 29 -22.23 18.13 -10.44
CA VAL A 29 -21.53 18.44 -9.19
C VAL A 29 -21.45 17.23 -8.28
N VAL A 30 -22.55 16.49 -8.11
CA VAL A 30 -22.55 15.25 -7.30
C VAL A 30 -21.56 14.22 -7.86
N ALA A 31 -21.53 14.03 -9.18
CA ALA A 31 -20.58 13.15 -9.82
C ALA A 31 -19.12 13.58 -9.60
N ALA A 32 -18.83 14.87 -9.74
CA ALA A 32 -17.49 15.43 -9.51
C ALA A 32 -17.04 15.23 -8.05
N VAL A 33 -17.94 15.47 -7.08
CA VAL A 33 -17.67 15.23 -5.65
C VAL A 33 -17.44 13.74 -5.38
N ALA A 34 -18.26 12.84 -5.95
CA ALA A 34 -18.10 11.41 -5.78
C ALA A 34 -16.75 10.92 -6.33
N VAL A 35 -16.35 11.39 -7.52
CA VAL A 35 -15.03 11.11 -8.10
C VAL A 35 -13.91 11.66 -7.22
N GLY A 36 -14.03 12.90 -6.75
CA GLY A 36 -13.05 13.52 -5.84
C GLY A 36 -12.87 12.73 -4.54
N VAL A 37 -13.97 12.31 -3.91
CA VAL A 37 -13.94 11.47 -2.71
C VAL A 37 -13.34 10.10 -2.99
N PHE A 38 -13.67 9.48 -4.11
CA PHE A 38 -13.10 8.19 -4.51
C PHE A 38 -11.59 8.29 -4.71
N VAL A 39 -11.12 9.29 -5.47
CA VAL A 39 -9.69 9.54 -5.70
C VAL A 39 -8.96 9.83 -4.39
N TYR A 40 -9.55 10.67 -3.53
CA TYR A 40 -8.98 10.97 -2.21
C TYR A 40 -8.85 9.70 -1.35
N ARG A 41 -9.91 8.88 -1.24
CA ARG A 41 -9.87 7.63 -0.49
C ARG A 41 -8.85 6.64 -1.05
N ALA A 42 -8.75 6.52 -2.37
CA ALA A 42 -7.73 5.66 -3.01
C ALA A 42 -6.30 6.16 -2.75
N ALA A 43 -6.09 7.48 -2.68
CA ALA A 43 -4.78 8.08 -2.41
C ALA A 43 -4.33 7.92 -0.95
N VAL A 44 -5.28 7.97 0.02
CA VAL A 44 -4.97 7.85 1.46
C VAL A 44 -5.12 6.42 2.01
N ALA A 45 -5.65 5.47 1.22
CA ALA A 45 -5.76 4.09 1.65
C ALA A 45 -4.37 3.51 1.97
N GLU A 46 -4.25 2.85 3.10
CA GLU A 46 -3.03 2.11 3.43
C GLU A 46 -2.77 1.00 2.40
N PRO A 47 -1.54 0.85 1.92
CA PRO A 47 -1.23 -0.21 0.96
C PRO A 47 -1.26 -1.60 1.61
N GLY A 48 -1.74 -2.58 0.88
CA GLY A 48 -1.88 -3.96 1.35
C GLY A 48 -3.10 -4.18 2.25
N VAL A 49 -3.11 -5.31 2.94
CA VAL A 49 -4.14 -5.70 3.91
C VAL A 49 -3.57 -5.72 5.32
N SER A 50 -4.37 -5.32 6.29
CA SER A 50 -4.01 -5.43 7.70
C SER A 50 -4.41 -6.80 8.23
N LEU A 51 -3.53 -7.42 9.00
CA LEU A 51 -3.72 -8.71 9.65
C LEU A 51 -3.75 -8.53 11.16
N PRO A 52 -4.43 -9.41 11.91
CA PRO A 52 -4.37 -9.40 13.36
C PRO A 52 -2.93 -9.53 13.86
N ASP A 53 -2.56 -8.72 14.85
CA ASP A 53 -1.28 -8.81 15.50
C ASP A 53 -1.21 -10.08 16.37
N GLN A 54 -0.16 -10.88 16.17
CA GLN A 54 0.13 -12.10 16.96
C GLN A 54 1.12 -11.85 18.11
N GLY A 55 1.41 -10.60 18.40
CA GLY A 55 2.35 -10.18 19.43
C GLY A 55 3.81 -10.29 19.00
N ASN A 56 4.69 -9.96 19.92
CA ASN A 56 6.14 -9.83 19.70
C ASN A 56 6.99 -10.65 20.69
N ARG A 57 6.51 -11.82 21.12
CA ARG A 57 7.26 -12.72 22.01
C ARG A 57 8.54 -13.21 21.33
N HIS A 58 9.69 -12.99 21.97
CA HIS A 58 10.95 -13.58 21.53
C HIS A 58 11.02 -15.06 21.87
N VAL A 59 11.52 -15.85 20.91
CA VAL A 59 11.91 -17.26 21.08
C VAL A 59 13.43 -17.37 21.05
N GLN A 60 13.98 -18.40 21.69
CA GLN A 60 15.43 -18.55 21.80
C GLN A 60 16.04 -19.30 20.62
N THR A 61 15.27 -20.16 19.97
CA THR A 61 15.73 -20.98 18.85
C THR A 61 14.64 -21.14 17.79
N LEU A 62 15.05 -21.49 16.57
CA LEU A 62 14.12 -21.79 15.47
C LEU A 62 13.24 -23.03 15.72
N ASN A 63 13.66 -23.92 16.61
CA ASN A 63 12.95 -25.15 16.96
C ASN A 63 11.99 -25.00 18.14
N GLU A 64 11.95 -23.83 18.77
CA GLU A 64 10.98 -23.56 19.84
C GLU A 64 9.55 -23.62 19.29
N PRO A 65 8.64 -24.35 19.98
CA PRO A 65 7.25 -24.43 19.53
C PRO A 65 6.57 -23.05 19.58
N ILE A 66 5.99 -22.65 18.44
CA ILE A 66 5.22 -21.43 18.30
C ILE A 66 3.86 -21.74 17.71
N PRO A 67 2.83 -20.93 17.98
CA PRO A 67 1.57 -20.97 17.24
C PRO A 67 1.84 -20.75 15.75
N PRO A 68 0.99 -21.30 14.86
CA PRO A 68 1.10 -21.01 13.43
C PRO A 68 0.92 -19.53 13.17
N TYR A 69 1.71 -18.97 12.26
CA TYR A 69 1.49 -17.62 11.77
C TYR A 69 0.16 -17.50 11.03
N ASN A 70 -0.50 -16.36 11.15
CA ASN A 70 -1.80 -16.09 10.51
C ASN A 70 -1.68 -15.67 9.04
N SER A 71 -0.45 -15.55 8.53
CA SER A 71 -0.16 -15.25 7.12
C SER A 71 1.11 -15.96 6.65
N GLU A 72 1.22 -16.06 5.32
CA GLU A 72 2.39 -16.61 4.64
C GLU A 72 2.72 -15.68 3.44
N PRO A 73 3.82 -14.90 3.52
CA PRO A 73 4.80 -14.79 4.59
C PRO A 73 4.23 -14.17 5.89
N PRO A 74 4.88 -14.41 7.05
CA PRO A 74 4.43 -13.90 8.34
C PRO A 74 4.60 -12.38 8.45
N THR A 75 3.74 -11.74 9.26
CA THR A 75 3.78 -10.28 9.46
C THR A 75 3.90 -9.85 10.92
N SER A 76 3.71 -10.75 11.87
CA SER A 76 3.87 -10.55 13.31
C SER A 76 3.90 -11.90 14.01
N GLY A 77 4.14 -11.93 15.31
CA GLY A 77 4.09 -13.14 16.12
C GLY A 77 5.45 -13.51 16.72
N PRO A 78 5.56 -14.68 17.39
CA PRO A 78 6.79 -15.10 18.03
C PRO A 78 7.98 -15.18 17.06
N HIS A 79 9.12 -14.60 17.45
CA HIS A 79 10.30 -14.47 16.59
C HIS A 79 11.61 -14.47 17.38
N LEU A 80 12.75 -14.59 16.67
CA LEU A 80 14.08 -14.56 17.27
C LEU A 80 14.43 -13.13 17.76
N PRO A 81 15.28 -12.97 18.78
CA PRO A 81 15.64 -11.67 19.34
C PRO A 81 16.77 -10.96 18.57
N TYR A 82 16.88 -11.18 17.27
CA TYR A 82 17.87 -10.55 16.40
C TYR A 82 17.37 -10.52 14.95
N ILE A 83 17.91 -9.59 14.17
CA ILE A 83 17.53 -9.33 12.77
C ILE A 83 18.45 -10.04 11.77
N ALA A 84 17.93 -10.26 10.57
CA ALA A 84 18.75 -10.47 9.39
C ALA A 84 19.38 -9.14 8.93
N PRO A 85 20.58 -9.14 8.33
CA PRO A 85 21.16 -7.95 7.71
C PRO A 85 20.21 -7.33 6.68
N TRP A 86 20.17 -6.00 6.64
CA TRP A 86 19.39 -5.28 5.63
C TRP A 86 19.98 -5.47 4.23
N GLY A 87 19.15 -5.38 3.20
CA GLY A 87 19.56 -5.44 1.82
C GLY A 87 19.14 -6.72 1.08
N ILE A 88 19.99 -7.23 0.21
CA ILE A 88 19.65 -8.30 -0.75
C ILE A 88 20.20 -9.65 -0.29
N HIS A 89 19.30 -10.61 -0.13
CA HIS A 89 19.61 -12.00 0.18
C HIS A 89 19.33 -12.89 -1.04
N THR A 90 20.19 -13.86 -1.26
CA THR A 90 20.03 -14.87 -2.32
C THR A 90 19.42 -16.17 -1.80
N GLU A 91 19.47 -16.36 -0.49
CA GLU A 91 18.92 -17.52 0.21
C GLU A 91 17.67 -17.13 1.03
N PRO A 92 16.74 -18.08 1.22
CA PRO A 92 15.60 -17.87 2.09
C PRO A 92 16.01 -17.56 3.53
N LEU A 93 15.37 -16.59 4.13
CA LEU A 93 15.54 -16.28 5.55
C LEU A 93 14.55 -17.09 6.40
N PRO A 94 14.93 -17.54 7.60
CA PRO A 94 13.99 -18.15 8.55
C PRO A 94 12.84 -17.19 8.87
N ARG A 95 11.61 -17.71 8.95
CA ARG A 95 10.40 -16.90 9.22
C ARG A 95 10.51 -16.10 10.52
N GLN A 96 10.96 -16.75 11.60
CA GLN A 96 11.15 -16.11 12.89
C GLN A 96 12.21 -14.98 12.85
N LEU A 97 13.20 -15.08 11.98
CA LEU A 97 14.19 -14.03 11.81
C LEU A 97 13.60 -12.82 11.05
N GLN A 98 12.85 -13.09 9.99
CA GLN A 98 12.18 -12.04 9.21
C GLN A 98 11.22 -11.19 10.07
N VAL A 99 10.45 -11.83 10.97
CA VAL A 99 9.47 -11.14 11.82
C VAL A 99 10.13 -10.10 12.73
N HIS A 100 11.33 -10.36 13.27
CA HIS A 100 12.05 -9.35 14.04
C HIS A 100 12.44 -8.11 13.18
N ASN A 101 12.88 -8.33 11.94
CA ASN A 101 13.11 -7.21 11.04
C ASN A 101 11.84 -6.35 10.83
N LEU A 102 10.64 -6.97 10.81
CA LEU A 102 9.39 -6.21 10.69
C LEU A 102 9.09 -5.42 11.97
N GLU A 103 9.39 -5.96 13.15
CA GLU A 103 9.24 -5.27 14.44
C GLU A 103 10.12 -4.02 14.50
N ASP A 104 11.36 -4.09 13.99
CA ASP A 104 12.31 -2.96 13.87
C ASP A 104 11.93 -1.96 12.76
N GLY A 105 10.71 -2.02 12.26
CA GLY A 105 10.23 -1.13 11.19
C GLY A 105 10.76 -1.49 9.81
N GLY A 106 11.17 -2.72 9.60
CA GLY A 106 11.59 -3.22 8.31
C GLY A 106 10.45 -3.54 7.36
N VAL A 107 10.76 -3.55 6.09
CA VAL A 107 9.89 -4.04 5.01
C VAL A 107 10.60 -5.15 4.27
N MET A 108 9.93 -6.30 4.15
CA MET A 108 10.41 -7.38 3.31
C MET A 108 9.79 -7.28 1.92
N VAL A 109 10.62 -7.39 0.89
CA VAL A 109 10.23 -7.63 -0.50
C VAL A 109 10.60 -9.08 -0.80
N GLN A 110 9.60 -9.94 -0.84
CA GLN A 110 9.82 -11.37 -1.03
C GLN A 110 9.40 -11.80 -2.42
N TYR A 111 10.07 -12.79 -2.95
CA TYR A 111 9.75 -13.34 -4.27
C TYR A 111 9.79 -14.86 -4.26
N TYR A 112 8.97 -15.45 -5.14
CA TYR A 112 9.01 -16.88 -5.42
C TYR A 112 8.93 -17.14 -6.92
N CYS A 113 9.99 -17.71 -7.46
CA CYS A 113 10.15 -18.00 -8.88
C CYS A 113 10.83 -19.37 -9.05
N PRO A 114 10.08 -20.47 -8.91
CA PRO A 114 10.66 -21.81 -9.00
C PRO A 114 11.29 -22.12 -10.38
N GLU A 115 10.82 -21.45 -11.43
CA GLU A 115 11.32 -21.62 -12.81
C GLU A 115 12.41 -20.60 -13.19
N GLY A 116 12.79 -19.73 -12.23
CA GLY A 116 13.67 -18.60 -12.46
C GLY A 116 12.94 -17.38 -13.01
N CYS A 117 13.40 -16.18 -12.64
CA CYS A 117 12.83 -14.92 -13.10
C CYS A 117 13.89 -13.80 -13.12
N PRO A 118 14.91 -13.89 -13.97
CA PRO A 118 16.03 -12.95 -13.95
C PRO A 118 15.60 -11.49 -14.13
N ASP A 119 14.63 -11.23 -15.00
CA ASP A 119 14.13 -9.88 -15.25
C ASP A 119 13.38 -9.30 -14.03
N LEU A 120 12.56 -10.11 -13.36
CA LEU A 120 11.90 -9.70 -12.12
C LEU A 120 12.94 -9.42 -11.04
N MET A 121 13.91 -10.32 -10.89
CA MET A 121 14.98 -10.17 -9.91
C MET A 121 15.81 -8.90 -10.14
N ALA A 122 16.16 -8.58 -11.39
CA ALA A 122 16.87 -7.35 -11.71
C ALA A 122 16.07 -6.10 -11.29
N LYS A 123 14.77 -6.10 -11.55
CA LYS A 123 13.87 -5.00 -11.17
C LYS A 123 13.71 -4.85 -9.65
N LEU A 124 13.52 -5.97 -8.93
CA LEU A 124 13.39 -5.96 -7.46
C LEU A 124 14.72 -5.52 -6.80
N LYS A 125 15.86 -6.01 -7.27
CA LYS A 125 17.19 -5.57 -6.82
C LYS A 125 17.39 -4.08 -7.03
N ALA A 126 17.03 -3.54 -8.19
CA ALA A 126 17.15 -2.11 -8.48
C ALA A 126 16.32 -1.23 -7.51
N ILE A 127 15.14 -1.71 -7.08
CA ILE A 127 14.34 -1.02 -6.08
C ILE A 127 15.04 -1.05 -4.71
N VAL A 128 15.40 -2.26 -4.24
CA VAL A 128 15.91 -2.47 -2.87
C VAL A 128 17.29 -1.86 -2.68
N SER A 129 18.15 -1.86 -3.71
CA SER A 129 19.46 -1.18 -3.66
C SER A 129 19.38 0.33 -3.42
N GLY A 130 18.22 0.95 -3.57
CA GLY A 130 17.99 2.36 -3.22
C GLY A 130 17.76 2.61 -1.73
N TYR A 131 17.79 1.58 -0.88
CA TYR A 131 17.56 1.68 0.56
C TYR A 131 18.76 1.10 1.33
N GLU A 132 19.40 1.89 2.15
CA GLU A 132 20.53 1.43 2.98
C GLU A 132 20.08 0.56 4.15
N HIS A 133 18.90 0.86 4.73
CA HIS A 133 18.38 0.20 5.93
C HIS A 133 16.88 -0.07 5.83
N GLN A 134 16.43 -1.03 6.63
CA GLN A 134 15.01 -1.36 6.84
C GLN A 134 14.27 -1.84 5.59
N VAL A 135 14.99 -2.31 4.57
CA VAL A 135 14.39 -3.03 3.44
C VAL A 135 15.22 -4.26 3.13
N ILE A 136 14.55 -5.39 2.98
CA ILE A 136 15.16 -6.67 2.61
C ILE A 136 14.50 -7.21 1.35
N LEU A 137 15.33 -7.68 0.40
CA LEU A 137 14.89 -8.56 -0.69
C LEU A 137 15.35 -9.98 -0.38
N ALA A 138 14.44 -10.93 -0.33
CA ALA A 138 14.77 -12.33 -0.11
C ALA A 138 13.84 -13.28 -0.88
N PRO A 139 14.32 -14.47 -1.31
CA PRO A 139 13.44 -15.51 -1.80
C PRO A 139 12.56 -16.05 -0.66
N TYR A 140 11.32 -16.40 -0.98
CA TYR A 140 10.40 -17.03 -0.06
C TYR A 140 9.71 -18.23 -0.73
N PRO A 141 10.28 -19.43 -0.65
CA PRO A 141 9.74 -20.62 -1.27
C PRO A 141 8.35 -20.98 -0.75
N GLY A 142 7.49 -21.40 -1.65
CA GLY A 142 6.15 -21.88 -1.31
C GLY A 142 5.06 -20.79 -1.25
N MET A 143 5.39 -19.53 -1.57
CA MET A 143 4.34 -18.49 -1.74
C MET A 143 3.38 -18.86 -2.86
N LYS A 144 2.13 -18.42 -2.73
CA LYS A 144 1.09 -18.56 -3.76
C LYS A 144 1.20 -17.51 -4.86
N THR A 145 1.91 -16.42 -4.60
CA THR A 145 2.15 -15.30 -5.51
C THR A 145 3.63 -15.15 -5.81
N ARG A 146 3.95 -14.47 -6.91
CA ARG A 146 5.35 -14.24 -7.30
C ARG A 146 6.05 -13.20 -6.44
N ILE A 147 5.29 -12.25 -5.89
CA ILE A 147 5.79 -11.14 -5.06
C ILE A 147 4.92 -11.04 -3.82
N ALA A 148 5.55 -10.83 -2.68
CA ALA A 148 4.89 -10.42 -1.44
C ALA A 148 5.71 -9.32 -0.76
N LEU A 149 5.00 -8.34 -0.21
CA LEU A 149 5.54 -7.28 0.61
C LEU A 149 5.00 -7.45 2.02
N THR A 150 5.86 -7.48 3.03
CA THR A 150 5.44 -7.54 4.41
C THR A 150 6.07 -6.42 5.23
N ALA A 151 5.28 -5.90 6.16
CA ALA A 151 5.67 -5.05 7.27
C ALA A 151 4.90 -5.54 8.50
N TRP A 152 5.14 -4.98 9.67
CA TRP A 152 4.43 -5.41 10.89
C TRP A 152 2.90 -5.33 10.70
N THR A 153 2.22 -6.48 10.81
CA THR A 153 0.77 -6.66 10.58
C THR A 153 0.26 -6.31 9.17
N LYS A 154 1.14 -6.12 8.20
CA LYS A 154 0.76 -5.72 6.83
C LYS A 154 1.29 -6.69 5.79
N LEU A 155 0.42 -7.06 4.85
CA LEU A 155 0.75 -7.95 3.73
C LEU A 155 0.19 -7.41 2.43
N ASP A 156 1.00 -7.40 1.39
CA ASP A 156 0.57 -7.11 0.02
C ASP A 156 1.16 -8.15 -0.94
N ALA A 157 0.32 -9.01 -1.52
CA ALA A 157 0.75 -10.15 -2.33
C ALA A 157 0.14 -10.09 -3.74
N PHE A 158 0.98 -10.25 -4.78
CA PHE A 158 0.56 -10.10 -6.18
C PHE A 158 1.53 -10.81 -7.15
N ASN A 159 1.14 -10.95 -8.43
CA ASN A 159 1.92 -11.67 -9.42
C ASN A 159 2.68 -10.76 -10.40
N ASP A 160 2.08 -9.65 -10.81
CA ASP A 160 2.65 -8.77 -11.82
C ASP A 160 3.51 -7.69 -11.18
N PHE A 161 4.70 -7.44 -11.75
CA PHE A 161 5.59 -6.40 -11.23
C PHE A 161 4.96 -5.01 -11.34
N ASP A 162 4.87 -4.32 -10.20
CA ASP A 162 4.42 -2.95 -10.09
C ASP A 162 5.35 -2.15 -9.16
N GLU A 163 6.26 -1.39 -9.77
CA GLU A 163 7.24 -0.60 -9.03
C GLU A 163 6.59 0.45 -8.11
N LYS A 164 5.51 1.11 -8.58
CA LYS A 164 4.81 2.14 -7.79
C LYS A 164 4.17 1.52 -6.54
N ARG A 165 3.57 0.35 -6.68
CA ARG A 165 2.98 -0.41 -5.59
C ARG A 165 4.02 -0.80 -4.54
N ILE A 166 5.16 -1.33 -4.99
CA ILE A 166 6.27 -1.73 -4.12
C ILE A 166 6.82 -0.51 -3.36
N ARG A 167 7.15 0.57 -4.06
CA ARG A 167 7.68 1.78 -3.43
C ARG A 167 6.69 2.44 -2.48
N ARG A 168 5.40 2.44 -2.83
CA ARG A 168 4.33 2.95 -1.97
C ARG A 168 4.25 2.16 -0.65
N PHE A 169 4.32 0.83 -0.72
CA PHE A 169 4.32 -0.03 0.46
C PHE A 169 5.56 0.24 1.34
N ILE A 170 6.75 0.27 0.75
CA ILE A 170 7.99 0.57 1.48
C ILE A 170 7.89 1.96 2.16
N THR A 171 7.44 2.98 1.43
CA THR A 171 7.33 4.35 1.96
C THR A 171 6.31 4.44 3.11
N ALA A 172 5.24 3.65 3.06
CA ALA A 172 4.19 3.68 4.06
C ALA A 172 4.62 3.07 5.40
N TYR A 173 5.49 2.05 5.38
CA TYR A 173 5.73 1.23 6.57
C TYR A 173 7.18 1.21 7.06
N ARG A 174 8.15 1.56 6.21
CA ARG A 174 9.56 1.57 6.60
C ARG A 174 9.83 2.58 7.71
N GLY A 175 10.53 2.15 8.76
CA GLY A 175 10.96 2.99 9.88
C GLY A 175 9.92 3.14 11.00
N ILE A 176 8.82 2.39 10.95
CA ILE A 176 7.83 2.36 12.02
C ILE A 176 8.20 1.23 12.98
N ASP A 177 8.81 1.59 14.10
CA ASP A 177 9.18 0.70 15.19
C ASP A 177 7.94 0.22 15.96
N HIS A 178 7.86 -1.09 16.21
CA HIS A 178 6.73 -1.76 16.87
C HIS A 178 7.08 -2.36 18.23
N HIS A 179 8.25 -2.06 18.79
CA HIS A 179 8.58 -2.46 20.15
C HIS A 179 7.62 -1.83 21.18
N PRO A 180 7.28 -2.55 22.26
CA PRO A 180 6.52 -1.97 23.37
C PRO A 180 7.26 -0.76 23.94
N ARG A 181 6.54 0.31 24.16
CA ARG A 181 7.05 1.51 24.83
C ARG A 181 6.88 1.41 26.34
#